data_7a808b88e1a25ada0c7ce27a62b87dd7
#
_entry.id   7a808b88e1a25ada0c7ce27a62b87dd7
#
_cell.length_a   1.000
_cell.length_b   1.000
_cell.length_c   1.000
_cell.angle_alpha   90.00
_cell.angle_beta   90.00
_cell.angle_gamma   90.00
#
_symmetry.space_group_name_H-M   'P 1'
#
loop_
_entity.id
_entity.type
_entity.pdbx_description
1 polymer ?
#
loop_
_entity_poly.entity_id
_entity_poly.type
_entity_poly.pdbx_seq_one_letter_code
_entity_poly.pdbx_strand_id
1 'polypeptide(L)'
;MGVPATLMPSGRTDRGVHARMQVVSVRLEAGDSAESLEKRLPPRLPPGLGLCGVRRPTSFHAQWSACGKEYRYRFQLGGAVMPEWAPYALDVSAEPLLQATAVTPERLAALLRSAEGTRDFIAFHEKSSPRKPRTLESATLHALGGGLYEARLRGDGFARYQIRYLVGSALKVAAGLLPEEAWLAALETGQAMEGFKAPAHGLVLWEVRYPPQVDPFTAGERLHPPGLPLEPPFHIG
;
A
#
# COMPACT_ATOMS: atom_id res chain seq x y z
N MET A 1 -29.17 -8.69 18.68
CA MET A 1 -27.90 -8.86 19.41
C MET A 1 -26.85 -9.27 18.38
N GLY A 2 -25.70 -8.57 18.33
CA GLY A 2 -24.61 -8.98 17.45
C GLY A 2 -23.88 -10.20 17.99
N VAL A 3 -23.54 -11.13 17.11
CA VAL A 3 -22.70 -12.28 17.49
C VAL A 3 -21.27 -11.76 17.65
N PRO A 4 -20.54 -12.09 18.73
CA PRO A 4 -19.15 -11.75 18.88
C PRO A 4 -18.35 -12.28 17.69
N ALA A 5 -17.52 -11.43 17.10
CA ALA A 5 -16.66 -11.79 15.98
C ALA A 5 -15.24 -11.27 16.19
N THR A 6 -14.26 -12.13 15.96
CA THR A 6 -12.85 -11.72 15.97
C THR A 6 -12.39 -11.47 14.54
N LEU A 7 -11.92 -10.25 14.28
CA LEU A 7 -11.42 -9.82 12.98
C LEU A 7 -9.88 -9.82 12.99
N MET A 8 -9.28 -10.54 12.05
CA MET A 8 -7.83 -10.67 11.89
C MET A 8 -7.43 -10.25 10.47
N PRO A 9 -7.09 -8.97 10.23
CA PRO A 9 -6.70 -8.49 8.91
C PRO A 9 -5.32 -9.04 8.51
N SER A 10 -5.08 -9.14 7.20
CA SER A 10 -3.76 -9.52 6.65
C SER A 10 -2.66 -8.54 7.07
N GLY A 11 -3.02 -7.31 7.32
CA GLY A 11 -2.18 -6.26 7.87
C GLY A 11 -3.01 -5.01 8.12
N ARG A 12 -2.62 -4.24 9.11
CA ARG A 12 -3.29 -2.96 9.41
C ARG A 12 -2.87 -1.93 8.37
N THR A 13 -3.84 -1.14 7.93
CA THR A 13 -3.60 0.10 7.19
C THR A 13 -3.76 1.28 8.13
N ASP A 14 -3.01 2.34 7.90
CA ASP A 14 -3.13 3.57 8.69
C ASP A 14 -4.41 4.32 8.33
N ARG A 15 -4.84 5.21 9.22
CA ARG A 15 -5.95 6.12 8.91
C ARG A 15 -5.64 6.94 7.65
N GLY A 16 -6.56 6.94 6.70
CA GLY A 16 -6.43 7.64 5.41
C GLY A 16 -5.72 6.84 4.32
N VAL A 17 -5.23 5.63 4.60
CA VAL A 17 -4.73 4.70 3.59
C VAL A 17 -5.88 3.92 3.00
N HIS A 18 -5.92 3.82 1.69
CA HIS A 18 -6.92 3.07 0.94
C HIS A 18 -6.53 1.59 0.78
N ALA A 19 -7.50 0.75 0.47
CA ALA A 19 -7.25 -0.64 0.14
C ALA A 19 -8.17 -1.08 -1.01
N ARG A 20 -7.56 -1.60 -2.07
CA ARG A 20 -8.29 -2.24 -3.18
C ARG A 20 -8.74 -3.65 -2.79
N MET A 21 -7.86 -4.39 -2.10
CA MET A 21 -8.13 -5.77 -1.72
C MET A 21 -7.48 -6.07 -0.36
N GLN A 22 -8.12 -5.62 0.71
CA GLN A 22 -7.79 -6.06 2.07
C GLN A 22 -8.42 -7.43 2.32
N VAL A 23 -7.68 -8.33 2.94
CA VAL A 23 -8.18 -9.64 3.33
C VAL A 23 -8.28 -9.75 4.85
N VAL A 24 -9.40 -10.25 5.33
CA VAL A 24 -9.68 -10.38 6.77
C VAL A 24 -10.17 -11.80 7.06
N SER A 25 -9.53 -12.50 8.00
CA SER A 25 -10.09 -13.69 8.60
C SER A 25 -11.09 -13.30 9.69
N VAL A 26 -12.24 -13.91 9.66
CA VAL A 26 -13.30 -13.71 10.66
C VAL A 26 -13.56 -15.02 11.37
N ARG A 27 -13.47 -15.02 12.70
CA ARG A 27 -13.93 -16.14 13.53
C ARG A 27 -15.31 -15.80 14.05
N LEU A 28 -16.28 -16.66 13.77
CA LEU A 28 -17.66 -16.56 14.26
C LEU A 28 -17.92 -17.69 15.25
N GLU A 29 -18.75 -17.41 16.25
CA GLU A 29 -19.17 -18.41 17.25
C GLU A 29 -20.31 -19.30 16.76
N ALA A 30 -21.08 -18.87 15.77
CA ALA A 30 -22.21 -19.60 15.20
C ALA A 30 -22.04 -19.80 13.69
N GLY A 31 -22.65 -20.87 13.19
CA GLY A 31 -22.48 -21.43 11.86
C GLY A 31 -23.07 -20.65 10.70
N ASP A 32 -22.80 -19.36 10.56
CA ASP A 32 -23.14 -18.62 9.34
C ASP A 32 -22.39 -19.19 8.14
N SER A 33 -23.08 -19.40 7.02
CA SER A 33 -22.43 -19.78 5.77
C SER A 33 -21.78 -18.57 5.09
N ALA A 34 -20.82 -18.82 4.17
CA ALA A 34 -20.20 -17.76 3.38
C ALA A 34 -21.24 -16.97 2.57
N GLU A 35 -22.21 -17.67 1.98
CA GLU A 35 -23.30 -17.08 1.19
C GLU A 35 -24.22 -16.20 2.05
N SER A 36 -24.49 -16.62 3.30
CA SER A 36 -25.27 -15.83 4.26
C SER A 36 -24.57 -14.52 4.59
N LEU A 37 -23.27 -14.58 4.86
CA LEU A 37 -22.45 -13.40 5.15
C LEU A 37 -22.35 -12.47 3.93
N GLU A 38 -22.16 -13.02 2.75
CA GLU A 38 -22.05 -12.27 1.50
C GLU A 38 -23.31 -11.45 1.19
N LYS A 39 -24.48 -11.96 1.55
CA LYS A 39 -25.77 -11.25 1.43
C LYS A 39 -26.02 -10.25 2.54
N ARG A 40 -25.61 -10.53 3.77
CA ARG A 40 -25.98 -9.76 4.96
C ARG A 40 -25.02 -8.63 5.29
N LEU A 41 -23.73 -8.73 4.89
CA LEU A 41 -22.71 -7.74 5.24
C LEU A 41 -22.83 -6.44 4.43
N PRO A 42 -23.00 -6.42 3.09
CA PRO A 42 -22.95 -5.19 2.31
C PRO A 42 -23.80 -4.05 2.85
N PRO A 43 -25.11 -4.25 3.21
CA PRO A 43 -25.94 -3.16 3.70
C PRO A 43 -25.56 -2.65 5.12
N ARG A 44 -24.61 -3.31 5.77
CA ARG A 44 -24.14 -2.97 7.14
C ARG A 44 -22.73 -2.39 7.16
N LEU A 45 -22.06 -2.36 6.02
CA LEU A 45 -20.72 -1.78 5.91
C LEU A 45 -20.82 -0.26 5.95
N PRO A 46 -19.85 0.42 6.59
CA PRO A 46 -19.81 1.87 6.56
C PRO A 46 -19.56 2.40 5.14
N PRO A 47 -19.95 3.66 4.84
CA PRO A 47 -19.63 4.28 3.56
C PRO A 47 -18.14 4.20 3.24
N GLY A 48 -17.81 3.93 1.98
CA GLY A 48 -16.43 3.78 1.50
C GLY A 48 -15.81 2.42 1.75
N LEU A 49 -16.56 1.45 2.31
CA LEU A 49 -16.13 0.06 2.43
C LEU A 49 -17.04 -0.86 1.61
N GLY A 50 -16.46 -1.61 0.69
CA GLY A 50 -17.14 -2.62 -0.13
C GLY A 50 -16.71 -4.04 0.26
N LEU A 51 -17.57 -5.02 -0.04
CA LEU A 51 -17.28 -6.44 0.12
C LEU A 51 -17.06 -7.05 -1.26
N CYS A 52 -15.84 -7.55 -1.51
CA CYS A 52 -15.50 -8.24 -2.77
C CYS A 52 -15.88 -9.72 -2.77
N GLY A 53 -16.02 -10.35 -1.62
CA GLY A 53 -16.44 -11.74 -1.48
C GLY A 53 -16.13 -12.34 -0.13
N VAL A 54 -16.80 -13.47 0.18
CA VAL A 54 -16.59 -14.27 1.38
C VAL A 54 -16.20 -15.69 0.96
N ARG A 55 -15.20 -16.26 1.61
CA ARG A 55 -14.73 -17.63 1.36
C ARG A 55 -14.57 -18.37 2.67
N ARG A 56 -14.71 -19.69 2.64
CA ARG A 56 -14.52 -20.58 3.81
C ARG A 56 -13.45 -21.63 3.50
N PRO A 57 -12.17 -21.24 3.44
CA PRO A 57 -11.08 -22.17 3.21
C PRO A 57 -10.82 -23.04 4.46
N THR A 58 -10.26 -24.24 4.28
CA THR A 58 -10.01 -25.20 5.37
C THR A 58 -8.83 -24.82 6.25
N SER A 59 -7.78 -24.24 5.70
CA SER A 59 -6.56 -23.88 6.45
C SER A 59 -6.03 -22.56 5.95
N PHE A 60 -6.59 -21.47 6.46
CA PHE A 60 -6.23 -20.13 6.01
C PHE A 60 -6.26 -19.14 7.16
N HIS A 61 -5.26 -18.26 7.18
CA HIS A 61 -5.23 -17.11 8.06
C HIS A 61 -4.77 -15.89 7.26
N ALA A 62 -5.59 -14.84 7.23
CA ALA A 62 -5.33 -13.66 6.39
C ALA A 62 -3.92 -13.07 6.54
N GLN A 63 -3.37 -13.08 7.75
CA GLN A 63 -2.05 -12.55 8.03
C GLN A 63 -0.93 -13.59 7.85
N TRP A 64 -1.09 -14.78 8.40
CA TRP A 64 0.01 -15.77 8.47
C TRP A 64 0.16 -16.58 7.18
N SER A 65 -0.92 -16.74 6.42
CA SER A 65 -0.85 -17.38 5.11
C SER A 65 -0.33 -16.44 4.00
N ALA A 66 -0.22 -15.13 4.28
CA ALA A 66 0.26 -14.17 3.29
C ALA A 66 1.76 -14.36 3.03
N CYS A 67 2.13 -14.41 1.74
CA CYS A 67 3.53 -14.48 1.27
C CYS A 67 4.06 -13.15 0.73
N GLY A 68 3.21 -12.13 0.61
CA GLY A 68 3.63 -10.81 0.16
C GLY A 68 2.48 -9.83 0.02
N LYS A 69 2.84 -8.60 -0.30
CA LYS A 69 1.89 -7.50 -0.53
C LYS A 69 2.39 -6.60 -1.65
N GLU A 70 1.45 -5.97 -2.33
CA GLU A 70 1.70 -4.86 -3.24
C GLU A 70 1.00 -3.61 -2.69
N TYR A 71 1.76 -2.51 -2.66
CA TYR A 71 1.25 -1.18 -2.38
C TYR A 71 1.49 -0.27 -3.57
N ARG A 72 0.59 0.67 -3.79
CA ARG A 72 0.72 1.72 -4.80
C ARG A 72 0.62 3.07 -4.13
N TYR A 73 1.53 3.97 -4.47
CA TYR A 73 1.50 5.33 -3.98
C TYR A 73 1.42 6.31 -5.15
N ARG A 74 0.42 7.18 -5.13
CA ARG A 74 0.17 8.13 -6.22
C ARG A 74 0.55 9.54 -5.83
N PHE A 75 1.08 10.25 -6.80
CA PHE A 75 1.48 11.64 -6.66
C PHE A 75 1.48 12.34 -8.01
N GLN A 76 1.25 13.66 -7.97
CA GLN A 76 1.29 14.56 -9.11
C GLN A 76 2.66 15.23 -9.18
N LEU A 77 3.34 15.12 -10.32
CA LEU A 77 4.56 15.85 -10.65
C LEU A 77 4.24 16.90 -11.72
N GLY A 78 4.16 18.15 -11.31
CA GLY A 78 3.82 19.27 -12.21
C GLY A 78 2.32 19.31 -12.58
N GLY A 79 1.82 20.52 -12.75
CA GLY A 79 0.39 20.75 -12.97
C GLY A 79 -0.46 20.53 -11.72
N ALA A 80 -1.75 20.80 -11.83
CA ALA A 80 -2.70 20.57 -10.76
C ALA A 80 -3.21 19.12 -10.76
N VAL A 81 -3.40 18.55 -9.59
CA VAL A 81 -4.09 17.26 -9.44
C VAL A 81 -5.53 17.40 -9.93
N MET A 82 -5.98 16.51 -10.80
CA MET A 82 -7.38 16.46 -11.21
C MET A 82 -8.29 16.22 -10.00
N PRO A 83 -9.47 16.87 -9.90
CA PRO A 83 -10.36 16.80 -8.72
C PRO A 83 -10.67 15.38 -8.26
N GLU A 84 -10.89 14.45 -9.20
CA GLU A 84 -11.18 13.05 -8.92
C GLU A 84 -9.99 12.29 -8.29
N TRP A 85 -8.75 12.75 -8.52
CA TRP A 85 -7.54 12.18 -7.93
C TRP A 85 -7.08 12.88 -6.65
N ALA A 86 -7.56 14.09 -6.38
CA ALA A 86 -7.13 14.88 -5.22
C ALA A 86 -7.26 14.14 -3.86
N PRO A 87 -8.28 13.30 -3.62
CA PRO A 87 -8.35 12.50 -2.40
C PRO A 87 -7.37 11.30 -2.37
N TYR A 88 -6.71 10.98 -3.48
CA TYR A 88 -5.98 9.72 -3.70
C TYR A 88 -4.56 9.90 -4.22
N ALA A 89 -4.09 11.13 -4.37
CA ALA A 89 -2.75 11.44 -4.85
C ALA A 89 -2.16 12.63 -4.08
N LEU A 90 -0.87 12.55 -3.76
CA LEU A 90 -0.13 13.67 -3.21
C LEU A 90 0.15 14.71 -4.31
N ASP A 91 -0.23 15.95 -4.09
CA ASP A 91 0.26 17.07 -4.89
C ASP A 91 1.67 17.45 -4.38
N VAL A 92 2.69 17.10 -5.16
CA VAL A 92 4.09 17.36 -4.77
C VAL A 92 4.38 18.86 -4.77
N SER A 93 3.72 19.64 -5.63
CA SER A 93 3.92 21.09 -5.72
C SER A 93 3.30 21.85 -4.54
N ALA A 94 2.23 21.30 -3.97
CA ALA A 94 1.55 21.89 -2.81
C ALA A 94 2.12 21.40 -1.47
N GLU A 95 2.99 20.38 -1.47
CA GLU A 95 3.56 19.82 -0.23
C GLU A 95 4.69 20.71 0.31
N PRO A 96 4.52 21.35 1.48
CA PRO A 96 5.52 22.30 2.00
C PRO A 96 6.92 21.71 2.19
N LEU A 97 7.01 20.41 2.49
CA LEU A 97 8.30 19.72 2.71
C LEU A 97 8.98 19.27 1.41
N LEU A 98 8.35 19.46 0.25
CA LEU A 98 8.88 19.12 -1.07
C LEU A 98 9.04 20.35 -1.98
N GLN A 99 8.74 21.54 -1.46
CA GLN A 99 8.81 22.79 -2.21
C GLN A 99 10.23 23.05 -2.71
N ALA A 100 10.35 23.33 -3.98
CA ALA A 100 11.32 24.15 -4.67
C ALA A 100 12.10 23.52 -5.82
N THR A 101 12.07 22.24 -6.11
CA THR A 101 12.85 21.70 -7.23
C THR A 101 12.04 20.71 -8.06
N ALA A 102 12.25 20.74 -9.36
CA ALA A 102 11.61 19.82 -10.27
C ALA A 102 12.07 18.38 -10.00
N VAL A 103 11.17 17.56 -9.46
CA VAL A 103 11.38 16.12 -9.36
C VAL A 103 11.25 15.52 -10.76
N THR A 104 12.30 14.87 -11.25
CA THR A 104 12.22 14.13 -12.51
C THR A 104 11.79 12.69 -12.25
N PRO A 105 10.86 12.14 -13.06
CA PRO A 105 10.40 10.77 -12.92
C PRO A 105 11.54 9.75 -12.98
N GLU A 106 12.52 9.98 -13.85
CA GLU A 106 13.67 9.08 -14.05
C GLU A 106 14.53 8.97 -12.80
N ARG A 107 14.85 10.11 -12.16
CA ARG A 107 15.60 10.13 -10.90
C ARG A 107 14.84 9.45 -9.78
N LEU A 108 13.55 9.74 -9.66
CA LEU A 108 12.71 9.09 -8.65
C LEU A 108 12.60 7.59 -8.86
N ALA A 109 12.45 7.14 -10.10
CA ALA A 109 12.43 5.71 -10.45
C ALA A 109 13.75 5.02 -10.09
N ALA A 110 14.89 5.67 -10.34
CA ALA A 110 16.21 5.14 -9.98
C ALA A 110 16.37 4.99 -8.46
N LEU A 111 15.96 6.01 -7.68
CA LEU A 111 15.98 5.96 -6.21
C LEU A 111 15.07 4.84 -5.66
N LEU A 112 13.85 4.74 -6.14
CA LEU A 112 12.95 3.67 -5.71
C LEU A 112 13.53 2.28 -6.01
N ARG A 113 14.08 2.09 -7.21
CA ARG A 113 14.72 0.84 -7.61
C ARG A 113 15.95 0.51 -6.76
N SER A 114 16.75 1.48 -6.33
CA SER A 114 17.90 1.25 -5.46
C SER A 114 17.52 0.69 -4.08
N ALA A 115 16.27 0.84 -3.66
CA ALA A 115 15.76 0.26 -2.43
C ALA A 115 15.40 -1.24 -2.53
N GLU A 116 15.38 -1.81 -3.74
CA GLU A 116 15.11 -3.25 -3.94
C GLU A 116 16.14 -4.12 -3.23
N GLY A 117 15.70 -5.30 -2.81
CA GLY A 117 16.52 -6.27 -2.09
C GLY A 117 16.06 -6.50 -0.65
N THR A 118 16.81 -7.36 0.05
CA THR A 118 16.55 -7.71 1.46
C THR A 118 17.35 -6.83 2.38
N ARG A 119 16.66 -6.05 3.22
CA ARG A 119 17.28 -5.07 4.14
C ARG A 119 16.48 -4.96 5.44
N ASP A 120 17.04 -4.34 6.45
CA ASP A 120 16.35 -4.04 7.71
C ASP A 120 15.33 -2.90 7.56
N PHE A 121 15.55 -1.96 6.65
CA PHE A 121 14.73 -0.76 6.43
C PHE A 121 14.47 0.09 7.68
N ILE A 122 15.31 -0.02 8.72
CA ILE A 122 15.09 0.63 10.02
C ILE A 122 14.98 2.17 9.93
N ALA A 123 15.65 2.79 8.95
CA ALA A 123 15.54 4.23 8.69
C ALA A 123 14.19 4.64 8.07
N PHE A 124 13.40 3.68 7.57
CA PHE A 124 12.18 3.91 6.82
C PHE A 124 10.92 3.42 7.52
N HIS A 125 10.94 3.18 8.82
CA HIS A 125 9.75 2.78 9.55
C HIS A 125 9.75 3.26 11.00
N GLU A 126 8.59 3.21 11.64
CA GLU A 126 8.47 3.56 13.06
C GLU A 126 9.20 2.54 13.95
N LYS A 127 9.86 3.05 14.99
CA LYS A 127 10.60 2.24 15.99
C LYS A 127 9.75 1.18 16.68
N SER A 128 8.41 1.33 16.66
CA SER A 128 7.47 0.34 17.22
C SER A 128 7.36 -0.95 16.37
N SER A 129 7.88 -0.97 15.15
CA SER A 129 7.93 -2.19 14.33
C SER A 129 9.13 -3.05 14.74
N PRO A 130 8.96 -4.38 14.79
CA PRO A 130 10.09 -5.28 15.03
C PRO A 130 11.19 -5.09 14.01
N ARG A 131 12.42 -5.00 14.47
CA ARG A 131 13.60 -5.00 13.61
C ARG A 131 13.80 -6.39 13.03
N LYS A 132 13.60 -6.54 11.74
CA LYS A 132 13.83 -7.77 10.99
C LYS A 132 14.06 -7.45 9.53
N PRO A 133 14.87 -8.25 8.82
CA PRO A 133 14.99 -8.13 7.37
C PRO A 133 13.64 -8.28 6.68
N ARG A 134 13.43 -7.48 5.63
CA ARG A 134 12.28 -7.54 4.71
C ARG A 134 12.79 -7.42 3.30
N THR A 135 12.12 -8.08 2.39
CA THR A 135 12.48 -8.03 0.98
C THR A 135 11.54 -7.11 0.21
N LEU A 136 12.08 -6.03 -0.33
CA LEU A 136 11.42 -5.27 -1.39
C LEU A 136 11.76 -5.93 -2.71
N GLU A 137 10.80 -6.67 -3.27
CA GLU A 137 10.97 -7.48 -4.48
C GLU A 137 11.06 -6.60 -5.75
N SER A 138 10.27 -5.53 -5.79
CA SER A 138 10.28 -4.55 -6.86
C SER A 138 9.75 -3.19 -6.40
N ALA A 139 10.31 -2.12 -7.02
CA ALA A 139 9.84 -0.74 -6.85
C ALA A 139 9.90 -0.04 -8.20
N THR A 140 8.75 0.11 -8.83
CA THR A 140 8.62 0.68 -10.18
C THR A 140 7.79 1.94 -10.18
N LEU A 141 8.01 2.82 -11.16
CA LEU A 141 7.28 4.05 -11.36
C LEU A 141 6.53 4.00 -12.69
N HIS A 142 5.25 4.32 -12.67
CA HIS A 142 4.37 4.30 -13.83
C HIS A 142 3.72 5.67 -14.02
N ALA A 143 3.72 6.18 -15.24
CA ALA A 143 2.94 7.36 -15.61
C ALA A 143 1.48 6.95 -15.84
N LEU A 144 0.55 7.69 -15.23
CA LEU A 144 -0.89 7.53 -15.42
C LEU A 144 -1.49 8.60 -16.35
N GLY A 145 -0.65 9.52 -16.85
CA GLY A 145 -1.05 10.64 -17.69
C GLY A 145 -1.21 11.95 -16.93
N GLY A 146 -1.16 13.08 -17.64
CA GLY A 146 -1.38 14.41 -17.05
C GLY A 146 -0.44 14.81 -15.91
N GLY A 147 0.75 14.21 -15.80
CA GLY A 147 1.69 14.44 -14.70
C GLY A 147 1.40 13.62 -13.44
N LEU A 148 0.37 12.76 -13.46
CA LEU A 148 0.08 11.82 -12.39
C LEU A 148 0.96 10.57 -12.53
N TYR A 149 1.57 10.14 -11.43
CA TYR A 149 2.44 8.96 -11.36
C TYR A 149 2.00 8.02 -10.24
N GLU A 150 2.33 6.75 -10.41
CA GLU A 150 2.09 5.68 -9.45
C GLU A 150 3.39 4.91 -9.18
N ALA A 151 3.90 4.97 -7.95
CA ALA A 151 4.96 4.09 -7.49
C ALA A 151 4.33 2.76 -7.03
N ARG A 152 4.77 1.63 -7.60
CA ARG A 152 4.33 0.28 -7.23
C ARG A 152 5.45 -0.41 -6.47
N LEU A 153 5.16 -0.81 -5.24
CA LEU A 153 6.12 -1.46 -4.34
C LEU A 153 5.59 -2.83 -3.93
N ARG A 154 6.34 -3.87 -4.26
CA ARG A 154 6.00 -5.26 -3.97
C ARG A 154 7.05 -5.88 -3.07
N GLY A 155 6.63 -6.65 -2.06
CA GLY A 155 7.56 -7.28 -1.13
C GLY A 155 6.91 -8.36 -0.27
N ASP A 156 7.72 -9.06 0.53
CA ASP A 156 7.30 -10.12 1.44
C ASP A 156 6.47 -9.61 2.63
N GLY A 157 6.69 -8.35 3.00
CA GLY A 157 5.96 -7.66 4.06
C GLY A 157 6.57 -6.30 4.34
N PHE A 158 5.80 -5.44 4.99
CA PHE A 158 6.21 -4.07 5.27
C PHE A 158 6.04 -3.72 6.74
N ALA A 159 6.97 -2.94 7.27
CA ALA A 159 6.86 -2.34 8.59
C ALA A 159 5.85 -1.18 8.57
N ARG A 160 5.47 -0.73 9.77
CA ARG A 160 4.57 0.41 9.92
C ARG A 160 5.16 1.66 9.26
N TYR A 161 4.40 2.27 8.37
CA TYR A 161 4.73 3.45 7.57
C TYR A 161 5.87 3.27 6.56
N GLN A 162 6.45 2.07 6.40
CA GLN A 162 7.64 1.84 5.57
C GLN A 162 7.48 2.39 4.14
N ILE A 163 6.38 2.09 3.46
CA ILE A 163 6.14 2.59 2.10
C ILE A 163 6.10 4.12 2.06
N ARG A 164 5.43 4.73 3.02
CA ARG A 164 5.30 6.20 3.07
C ARG A 164 6.64 6.89 3.33
N TYR A 165 7.50 6.31 4.17
CA TYR A 165 8.86 6.82 4.37
C TYR A 165 9.74 6.58 3.14
N LEU A 166 9.67 5.40 2.50
CA LEU A 166 10.43 5.13 1.28
C LEU A 166 10.06 6.12 0.17
N VAL A 167 8.79 6.23 -0.17
CA VAL A 167 8.35 7.14 -1.25
C VAL A 167 8.62 8.60 -0.89
N GLY A 168 8.27 9.02 0.32
CA GLY A 168 8.46 10.41 0.73
C GLY A 168 9.93 10.81 0.79
N SER A 169 10.80 9.96 1.31
CA SER A 169 12.24 10.24 1.35
C SER A 169 12.85 10.22 -0.05
N ALA A 170 12.44 9.31 -0.93
CA ALA A 170 12.87 9.31 -2.33
C ALA A 170 12.45 10.61 -3.04
N LEU A 171 11.24 11.11 -2.78
CA LEU A 171 10.80 12.43 -3.28
C LEU A 171 11.69 13.57 -2.77
N LYS A 172 12.04 13.60 -1.47
CA LYS A 172 12.97 14.62 -0.92
C LYS A 172 14.35 14.57 -1.58
N VAL A 173 14.89 13.36 -1.79
CA VAL A 173 16.19 13.20 -2.47
C VAL A 173 16.09 13.59 -3.94
N ALA A 174 15.04 13.18 -4.64
CA ALA A 174 14.79 13.54 -6.03
C ALA A 174 14.63 15.06 -6.21
N ALA A 175 14.04 15.73 -5.22
CA ALA A 175 13.91 17.19 -5.15
C ALA A 175 15.21 17.90 -4.75
N GLY A 176 16.31 17.20 -4.47
CA GLY A 176 17.57 17.81 -4.02
C GLY A 176 17.55 18.34 -2.58
N LEU A 177 16.52 18.03 -1.80
CA LEU A 177 16.35 18.46 -0.41
C LEU A 177 17.11 17.56 0.59
N LEU A 178 17.54 16.39 0.15
CA LEU A 178 18.43 15.47 0.87
C LEU A 178 19.51 14.96 -0.09
N PRO A 179 20.74 14.77 0.39
CA PRO A 179 21.79 14.18 -0.43
C PRO A 179 21.51 12.68 -0.68
N GLU A 180 21.88 12.20 -1.86
CA GLU A 180 21.68 10.80 -2.25
C GLU A 180 22.51 9.84 -1.39
N GLU A 181 23.68 10.31 -0.90
CA GLU A 181 24.53 9.56 0.02
C GLU A 181 23.80 9.23 1.34
N ALA A 182 22.96 10.15 1.84
CA ALA A 182 22.14 9.88 3.03
C ALA A 182 21.08 8.81 2.78
N TRP A 183 20.48 8.77 1.58
CA TRP A 183 19.57 7.73 1.14
C TRP A 183 20.28 6.37 1.06
N LEU A 184 21.42 6.29 0.43
CA LEU A 184 22.20 5.05 0.31
C LEU A 184 22.67 4.55 1.67
N ALA A 185 23.21 5.43 2.53
CA ALA A 185 23.60 5.06 3.89
C ALA A 185 22.39 4.55 4.72
N ALA A 186 21.23 5.18 4.57
CA ALA A 186 19.99 4.71 5.23
C ALA A 186 19.56 3.30 4.77
N LEU A 187 19.72 2.99 3.48
CA LEU A 187 19.42 1.67 2.92
C LEU A 187 20.44 0.61 3.34
N GLU A 188 21.72 0.94 3.36
CA GLU A 188 22.81 -0.02 3.59
C GLU A 188 23.07 -0.30 5.06
N THR A 189 23.08 0.76 5.87
CA THR A 189 23.48 0.67 7.29
C THR A 189 22.32 0.92 8.26
N GLY A 190 21.17 1.38 7.76
CA GLY A 190 20.06 1.82 8.59
C GLY A 190 20.33 3.15 9.30
N GLN A 191 21.30 3.93 8.82
CA GLN A 191 21.58 5.26 9.36
C GLN A 191 20.34 6.14 9.28
N ALA A 192 20.00 6.80 10.38
CA ALA A 192 18.87 7.72 10.43
C ALA A 192 19.10 8.90 9.47
N MET A 193 18.05 9.26 8.75
CA MET A 193 18.03 10.44 7.90
C MET A 193 16.78 11.29 8.18
N GLU A 194 16.79 12.55 7.77
CA GLU A 194 15.61 13.42 7.85
C GLU A 194 14.58 13.05 6.77
N GLY A 195 14.05 11.82 6.88
CA GLY A 195 13.06 11.30 5.97
C GLY A 195 11.74 12.07 6.04
N PHE A 196 10.96 11.94 4.98
CA PHE A 196 9.61 12.48 4.89
C PHE A 196 8.58 11.34 4.84
N LYS A 197 7.65 11.36 5.78
CA LYS A 197 6.53 10.43 5.77
C LYS A 197 5.43 10.95 4.85
N ALA A 198 5.41 10.51 3.62
CA ALA A 198 4.41 10.91 2.65
C ALA A 198 2.96 10.77 3.18
N PRO A 199 2.02 11.67 2.84
CA PRO A 199 0.63 11.63 3.26
C PRO A 199 -0.05 10.28 3.02
N ALA A 200 -1.00 9.92 3.89
CA ALA A 200 -1.63 8.59 3.84
C ALA A 200 -2.55 8.41 2.62
N HIS A 201 -3.21 9.48 2.19
CA HIS A 201 -4.24 9.43 1.13
C HIS A 201 -3.69 9.00 -0.24
N GLY A 202 -2.40 9.21 -0.52
CA GLY A 202 -1.78 8.72 -1.76
C GLY A 202 -1.52 7.21 -1.77
N LEU A 203 -1.62 6.53 -0.60
CA LEU A 203 -1.27 5.11 -0.46
C LEU A 203 -2.48 4.20 -0.58
N VAL A 204 -2.34 3.13 -1.38
CA VAL A 204 -3.33 2.07 -1.54
C VAL A 204 -2.66 0.73 -1.28
N LEU A 205 -3.20 -0.08 -0.36
CA LEU A 205 -2.93 -1.51 -0.33
C LEU A 205 -3.60 -2.13 -1.55
N TRP A 206 -2.79 -2.48 -2.55
CA TRP A 206 -3.31 -2.96 -3.83
C TRP A 206 -3.70 -4.41 -3.78
N GLU A 207 -2.81 -5.25 -3.23
CA GLU A 207 -3.01 -6.69 -3.16
C GLU A 207 -2.32 -7.30 -1.95
N VAL A 208 -2.93 -8.33 -1.38
CA VAL A 208 -2.30 -9.29 -0.46
C VAL A 208 -2.13 -10.61 -1.19
N ARG A 209 -0.89 -11.08 -1.30
CA ARG A 209 -0.55 -12.30 -2.03
C ARG A 209 -0.51 -13.50 -1.10
N TYR A 210 -1.02 -14.61 -1.59
CA TYR A 210 -1.00 -15.90 -0.92
C TYR A 210 -0.39 -16.96 -1.83
N PRO A 211 0.24 -18.02 -1.27
CA PRO A 211 0.66 -19.17 -2.06
C PRO A 211 -0.55 -19.81 -2.76
N PRO A 212 -0.41 -20.25 -4.03
CA PRO A 212 -1.55 -20.79 -4.80
C PRO A 212 -2.31 -21.93 -4.10
N GLN A 213 -1.63 -22.71 -3.26
CA GLN A 213 -2.21 -23.86 -2.56
C GLN A 213 -3.20 -23.46 -1.46
N VAL A 214 -3.11 -22.26 -0.94
CA VAL A 214 -3.95 -21.75 0.16
C VAL A 214 -4.72 -20.50 -0.20
N ASP A 215 -4.51 -19.97 -1.42
CA ASP A 215 -5.20 -18.76 -1.87
C ASP A 215 -6.70 -19.05 -2.06
N PRO A 216 -7.58 -18.37 -1.29
CA PRO A 216 -9.01 -18.60 -1.42
C PRO A 216 -9.65 -17.86 -2.62
N PHE A 217 -8.87 -17.09 -3.37
CA PHE A 217 -9.33 -16.28 -4.50
C PHE A 217 -8.72 -16.74 -5.81
N THR A 218 -9.51 -16.74 -6.87
CA THR A 218 -9.03 -17.00 -8.22
C THR A 218 -8.21 -15.84 -8.78
N ALA A 219 -7.39 -16.10 -9.80
CA ALA A 219 -6.65 -15.05 -10.51
C ALA A 219 -7.59 -13.98 -11.11
N GLY A 220 -8.75 -14.40 -11.64
CA GLY A 220 -9.75 -13.48 -12.16
C GLY A 220 -10.34 -12.54 -11.10
N GLU A 221 -10.68 -13.07 -9.93
CA GLU A 221 -11.18 -12.27 -8.79
C GLU A 221 -10.11 -11.31 -8.26
N ARG A 222 -8.84 -11.67 -8.33
CA ARG A 222 -7.74 -10.78 -7.96
C ARG A 222 -7.55 -9.66 -8.97
N LEU A 223 -7.66 -9.97 -10.24
CA LEU A 223 -7.53 -8.99 -11.31
C LEU A 223 -8.74 -8.04 -11.33
N HIS A 224 -9.94 -8.57 -11.17
CA HIS A 224 -11.19 -7.84 -11.17
C HIS A 224 -12.04 -8.19 -9.95
N PRO A 225 -11.71 -7.63 -8.75
CA PRO A 225 -12.50 -7.90 -7.56
C PRO A 225 -13.97 -7.51 -7.76
N PRO A 226 -14.92 -8.41 -7.45
CA PRO A 226 -16.34 -8.11 -7.59
C PRO A 226 -16.74 -6.86 -6.81
N GLY A 227 -17.57 -6.01 -7.41
CA GLY A 227 -18.11 -4.80 -6.78
C GLY A 227 -17.10 -3.67 -6.57
N LEU A 228 -15.88 -3.79 -7.09
CA LEU A 228 -14.91 -2.72 -7.04
C LEU A 228 -15.22 -1.66 -8.10
N PRO A 229 -15.30 -0.36 -7.75
CA PRO A 229 -15.45 0.69 -8.75
C PRO A 229 -14.25 0.73 -9.72
N LEU A 230 -14.52 0.98 -10.99
CA LEU A 230 -13.48 1.21 -12.02
C LEU A 230 -13.01 2.68 -12.07
N GLU A 231 -13.20 3.39 -10.99
CA GLU A 231 -12.84 4.80 -10.81
C GLU A 231 -11.70 4.95 -9.79
N PRO A 232 -11.10 6.13 -9.67
CA PRO A 232 -10.12 6.39 -8.62
C PRO A 232 -10.65 5.97 -7.22
N PRO A 233 -9.84 5.37 -6.37
CA PRO A 233 -8.40 5.09 -6.51
C PRO A 233 -8.08 3.75 -7.16
N PHE A 234 -9.05 3.02 -7.70
CA PHE A 234 -8.91 1.63 -8.15
C PHE A 234 -8.85 1.51 -9.68
N HIS A 235 -8.65 2.62 -10.37
CA HIS A 235 -8.44 2.61 -11.82
C HIS A 235 -7.30 1.64 -12.17
N ILE A 236 -7.61 0.73 -13.08
CA ILE A 236 -6.64 -0.21 -13.66
C ILE A 236 -6.27 0.39 -15.02
N GLY A 237 -5.10 0.99 -15.09
CA GLY A 237 -4.53 1.45 -16.34
C GLY A 237 -3.81 0.31 -17.05
#